data_722e0c011a707d717228f9701d08038a
#
_entry.id   722e0c011a707d717228f9701d08038a
#
_cell.length_a   1.000
_cell.length_b   1.000
_cell.length_c   1.000
_cell.angle_alpha   90.00
_cell.angle_beta   90.00
_cell.angle_gamma   90.00
#
_symmetry.space_group_name_H-M   'P 1'
#
loop_
_entity.id
_entity.type
_entity.pdbx_description
1 polymer ?
#
loop_
_entity_poly.entity_id
_entity_poly.type
_entity_poly.pdbx_seq_one_letter_code
_entity_poly.pdbx_strand_id
1 'polypeptide(L)'
;MLRRRIRAILNWRPNFKGFIKLLLALLIYLLIFVILVPLNMLRVLDRYYSSITYSDIKKIPETRIAIVFGAGLSPGQNEPSPVLEDRINAAVELYKAGKIKKIIMSGDNSYQDYNEPQVMMDYARSKGVSLFDLVADFAGRRTYDTCYRAKYIFGVEKAVLITQDFHLTRALYTCNSLGIETIGYIADKIEYVDITRYTYRDLLATLLAYWEIYVDPPDDVILGDPITI
;
A
#
# COMPACT_ATOMS: atom_id res chain seq x y z
N MET A 1 30.83 39.09 49.60
CA MET A 1 30.68 38.17 48.45
C MET A 1 29.22 37.90 48.05
N LEU A 2 28.31 37.73 48.94
CA LEU A 2 26.89 37.41 48.70
C LEU A 2 26.17 38.45 47.84
N ARG A 3 26.34 39.73 48.10
CA ARG A 3 25.68 40.84 47.35
C ARG A 3 26.09 40.94 45.87
N ARG A 4 27.32 40.49 45.49
CA ARG A 4 27.77 40.43 44.09
C ARG A 4 27.11 39.26 43.32
N ARG A 5 26.90 38.12 43.96
CA ARG A 5 26.20 36.98 43.38
C ARG A 5 24.70 37.26 43.14
N ILE A 6 24.05 37.90 44.08
CA ILE A 6 22.65 38.29 43.97
C ILE A 6 22.44 39.30 42.84
N ARG A 7 23.34 40.30 42.66
CA ARG A 7 23.25 41.22 41.51
C ARG A 7 23.50 40.56 40.14
N ALA A 8 24.35 39.52 40.06
CA ALA A 8 24.56 38.79 38.85
C ALA A 8 23.33 37.95 38.42
N ILE A 9 22.58 37.43 39.40
CA ILE A 9 21.32 36.69 39.14
C ILE A 9 20.20 37.65 38.72
N LEU A 10 20.10 38.82 39.37
CA LEU A 10 19.12 39.84 39.06
C LEU A 10 19.36 40.55 37.72
N ASN A 11 20.56 40.58 37.21
CA ASN A 11 20.91 41.16 35.88
C ASN A 11 20.96 40.14 34.75
N TRP A 12 20.60 38.87 34.99
CA TRP A 12 20.50 37.90 33.94
C TRP A 12 19.29 38.22 33.03
N ARG A 13 19.51 39.01 32.00
CA ARG A 13 18.54 39.22 30.92
C ARG A 13 18.63 38.04 29.99
N PRO A 14 17.61 37.20 29.88
CA PRO A 14 17.62 36.12 28.89
C PRO A 14 17.85 36.76 27.51
N ASN A 15 18.80 36.22 26.78
CA ASN A 15 19.06 36.67 25.41
C ASN A 15 17.92 36.22 24.52
N PHE A 16 16.79 36.93 24.59
CA PHE A 16 15.54 36.59 23.87
C PHE A 16 15.77 36.45 22.38
N LYS A 17 16.67 37.26 21.79
CA LYS A 17 17.07 37.13 20.37
C LYS A 17 17.83 35.84 20.10
N GLY A 18 18.70 35.41 21.01
CA GLY A 18 19.41 34.13 20.92
C GLY A 18 18.46 32.94 21.06
N PHE A 19 17.50 33.02 21.99
CA PHE A 19 16.48 32.02 22.17
C PHE A 19 15.59 31.84 20.92
N ILE A 20 15.15 32.96 20.30
CA ILE A 20 14.37 32.92 19.05
C ILE A 20 15.18 32.27 17.90
N LYS A 21 16.47 32.65 17.78
CA LYS A 21 17.34 32.04 16.75
C LYS A 21 17.51 30.53 16.96
N LEU A 22 17.66 30.09 18.20
CA LEU A 22 17.74 28.66 18.50
C LEU A 22 16.42 27.95 18.18
N LEU A 23 15.28 28.54 18.54
CA LEU A 23 13.96 27.97 18.25
C LEU A 23 13.72 27.86 16.73
N LEU A 24 14.08 28.88 15.98
CA LEU A 24 14.00 28.87 14.50
C LEU A 24 14.91 27.81 13.89
N ALA A 25 16.13 27.67 14.40
CA ALA A 25 17.06 26.64 13.95
C ALA A 25 16.49 25.23 14.22
N LEU A 26 15.96 24.99 15.41
CA LEU A 26 15.32 23.71 15.76
C LEU A 26 14.09 23.44 14.88
N LEU A 27 13.29 24.43 14.59
CA LEU A 27 12.14 24.30 13.69
C LEU A 27 12.58 23.95 12.25
N ILE A 28 13.65 24.59 11.77
CA ILE A 28 14.21 24.29 10.44
C ILE A 28 14.77 22.85 10.41
N TYR A 29 15.52 22.44 11.44
CA TYR A 29 16.03 21.06 11.52
C TYR A 29 14.90 20.04 11.59
N LEU A 30 13.84 20.32 12.37
CA LEU A 30 12.66 19.48 12.46
C LEU A 30 11.96 19.37 11.10
N LEU A 31 11.78 20.48 10.39
CA LEU A 31 11.17 20.50 9.07
C LEU A 31 11.99 19.69 8.04
N ILE A 32 13.31 19.88 8.05
CA ILE A 32 14.23 19.12 7.21
C ILE A 32 14.13 17.62 7.54
N PHE A 33 14.14 17.27 8.82
CA PHE A 33 14.00 15.87 9.26
C PHE A 33 12.68 15.25 8.82
N VAL A 34 11.56 15.94 9.05
CA VAL A 34 10.20 15.48 8.68
C VAL A 34 10.03 15.30 7.17
N ILE A 35 10.78 16.04 6.35
CA ILE A 35 10.73 15.91 4.88
C ILE A 35 11.74 14.89 4.37
N LEU A 36 13.02 15.01 4.78
CA LEU A 36 14.09 14.21 4.19
C LEU A 36 14.07 12.74 4.63
N VAL A 37 13.66 12.45 5.86
CA VAL A 37 13.64 11.06 6.36
C VAL A 37 12.60 10.24 5.60
N PRO A 38 11.32 10.67 5.47
CA PRO A 38 10.34 9.96 4.66
C PRO A 38 10.75 9.82 3.19
N LEU A 39 11.24 10.88 2.57
CA LEU A 39 11.69 10.84 1.17
C LEU A 39 12.84 9.82 0.97
N ASN A 40 13.78 9.76 1.91
CA ASN A 40 14.86 8.78 1.85
C ASN A 40 14.35 7.36 2.08
N MET A 41 13.45 7.17 3.04
CA MET A 41 12.79 5.87 3.29
C MET A 41 12.11 5.35 2.02
N LEU A 42 11.31 6.19 1.35
CA LEU A 42 10.64 5.80 0.11
C LEU A 42 11.61 5.41 -1.00
N ARG A 43 12.69 6.17 -1.19
CA ARG A 43 13.74 5.82 -2.17
C ARG A 43 14.41 4.49 -1.86
N VAL A 44 14.64 4.20 -0.58
CA VAL A 44 15.22 2.92 -0.14
C VAL A 44 14.26 1.77 -0.40
N LEU A 45 12.98 1.94 -0.06
CA LEU A 45 11.94 0.94 -0.33
C LEU A 45 11.78 0.69 -1.83
N ASP A 46 11.67 1.75 -2.63
CA ASP A 46 11.55 1.65 -4.07
C ASP A 46 12.75 0.90 -4.69
N ARG A 47 13.97 1.28 -4.32
CA ARG A 47 15.18 0.59 -4.78
C ARG A 47 15.22 -0.89 -4.36
N TYR A 48 14.77 -1.20 -3.16
CA TYR A 48 14.75 -2.57 -2.64
C TYR A 48 13.74 -3.42 -3.42
N TYR A 49 12.51 -2.92 -3.59
CA TYR A 49 11.43 -3.67 -4.22
C TYR A 49 11.47 -3.65 -5.75
N SER A 50 12.18 -2.69 -6.37
CA SER A 50 12.35 -2.67 -7.85
C SER A 50 12.98 -3.95 -8.40
N SER A 51 13.83 -4.63 -7.62
CA SER A 51 14.47 -5.88 -8.04
C SER A 51 13.50 -7.08 -8.14
N ILE A 52 12.36 -7.01 -7.50
CA ILE A 52 11.30 -8.05 -7.50
C ILE A 52 10.00 -7.56 -8.14
N THR A 53 10.07 -6.46 -8.88
CA THR A 53 8.96 -5.86 -9.63
C THR A 53 9.13 -6.15 -11.13
N TYR A 54 8.07 -6.61 -11.76
CA TYR A 54 8.04 -7.03 -13.17
C TYR A 54 6.97 -6.27 -13.95
N SER A 55 7.27 -5.92 -15.18
CA SER A 55 6.32 -5.40 -16.18
C SER A 55 6.22 -6.30 -17.41
N ASP A 56 7.12 -7.28 -17.54
CA ASP A 56 7.16 -8.22 -18.64
C ASP A 56 6.71 -9.61 -18.15
N ILE A 57 5.61 -10.10 -18.71
CA ILE A 57 5.01 -11.39 -18.39
C ILE A 57 5.98 -12.58 -18.62
N LYS A 58 6.95 -12.43 -19.52
CA LYS A 58 7.94 -13.49 -19.79
C LYS A 58 8.97 -13.60 -18.66
N LYS A 59 9.23 -12.51 -17.96
CA LYS A 59 10.27 -12.44 -16.92
C LYS A 59 9.75 -12.77 -15.54
N ILE A 60 8.43 -12.64 -15.30
CA ILE A 60 7.87 -12.92 -13.98
C ILE A 60 7.95 -14.41 -13.66
N PRO A 61 8.44 -14.80 -12.47
CA PRO A 61 8.43 -16.20 -12.03
C PRO A 61 7.00 -16.73 -11.88
N GLU A 62 6.83 -18.02 -12.08
CA GLU A 62 5.56 -18.70 -11.80
C GLU A 62 5.29 -18.70 -10.30
N THR A 63 4.04 -18.36 -9.95
CA THR A 63 3.57 -18.30 -8.57
C THR A 63 2.14 -18.81 -8.51
N ARG A 64 1.79 -19.60 -7.51
CA ARG A 64 0.44 -20.20 -7.44
C ARG A 64 -0.66 -19.14 -7.31
N ILE A 65 -0.45 -18.10 -6.52
CA ILE A 65 -1.46 -17.13 -6.10
C ILE A 65 -1.08 -15.73 -6.56
N ALA A 66 -2.07 -15.01 -7.10
CA ALA A 66 -2.00 -13.57 -7.29
C ALA A 66 -3.02 -12.85 -6.38
N ILE A 67 -2.67 -11.63 -5.95
CA ILE A 67 -3.55 -10.74 -5.19
C ILE A 67 -3.76 -9.48 -6.04
N VAL A 68 -5.02 -9.22 -6.39
CA VAL A 68 -5.45 -8.00 -7.08
C VAL A 68 -6.07 -7.06 -6.06
N PHE A 69 -5.50 -5.88 -5.94
CA PHE A 69 -6.01 -4.86 -5.01
C PHE A 69 -7.15 -4.06 -5.64
N GLY A 70 -8.17 -3.74 -4.86
CA GLY A 70 -9.25 -2.85 -5.25
C GLY A 70 -8.76 -1.43 -5.59
N ALA A 71 -9.48 -0.76 -6.50
CA ALA A 71 -9.21 0.62 -6.93
C ALA A 71 -10.50 1.42 -7.20
N GLY A 72 -11.61 0.90 -6.73
CA GLY A 72 -12.93 1.51 -6.89
C GLY A 72 -13.67 1.08 -8.15
N LEU A 73 -14.96 1.28 -8.12
CA LEU A 73 -15.87 1.02 -9.25
C LEU A 73 -16.17 2.30 -10.04
N SER A 74 -16.59 2.15 -11.28
CA SER A 74 -17.10 3.23 -12.11
C SER A 74 -18.42 3.79 -11.56
N PRO A 75 -18.85 5.00 -11.96
CA PRO A 75 -20.16 5.52 -11.63
C PRO A 75 -21.25 4.51 -12.04
N GLY A 76 -22.16 4.19 -11.10
CA GLY A 76 -23.14 3.11 -11.29
C GLY A 76 -22.76 1.79 -10.63
N GLN A 77 -21.52 1.64 -10.18
CA GLN A 77 -21.01 0.57 -9.31
C GLN A 77 -21.11 -0.87 -9.90
N ASN A 78 -21.34 -0.99 -11.20
CA ASN A 78 -21.51 -2.28 -11.88
C ASN A 78 -20.29 -2.68 -12.73
N GLU A 79 -19.33 -1.78 -12.88
CA GLU A 79 -18.13 -2.01 -13.69
C GLU A 79 -16.88 -1.52 -12.95
N PRO A 80 -15.71 -2.14 -13.19
CA PRO A 80 -14.46 -1.64 -12.63
C PRO A 80 -14.17 -0.21 -13.09
N SER A 81 -13.53 0.60 -12.25
CA SER A 81 -12.89 1.84 -12.70
C SER A 81 -11.78 1.52 -13.71
N PRO A 82 -11.34 2.46 -14.56
CA PRO A 82 -10.23 2.21 -15.50
C PRO A 82 -8.95 1.70 -14.81
N VAL A 83 -8.67 2.21 -13.60
CA VAL A 83 -7.54 1.75 -12.79
C VAL A 83 -7.71 0.31 -12.33
N LEU A 84 -8.91 -0.06 -11.89
CA LEU A 84 -9.22 -1.42 -11.46
C LEU A 84 -9.28 -2.38 -12.64
N GLU A 85 -9.81 -1.96 -13.77
CA GLU A 85 -9.86 -2.74 -15.00
C GLU A 85 -8.47 -3.19 -15.43
N ASP A 86 -7.47 -2.28 -15.41
CA ASP A 86 -6.09 -2.60 -15.74
C ASP A 86 -5.50 -3.65 -14.79
N ARG A 87 -5.79 -3.57 -13.49
CA ARG A 87 -5.36 -4.58 -12.51
C ARG A 87 -5.93 -5.96 -12.82
N ILE A 88 -7.23 -6.02 -13.10
CA ILE A 88 -7.90 -7.29 -13.42
C ILE A 88 -7.36 -7.85 -14.75
N ASN A 89 -7.22 -7.00 -15.77
CA ASN A 89 -6.67 -7.42 -17.06
C ASN A 89 -5.24 -7.96 -16.94
N ALA A 90 -4.39 -7.33 -16.12
CA ALA A 90 -3.03 -7.81 -15.84
C ALA A 90 -3.05 -9.20 -15.16
N ALA A 91 -3.97 -9.42 -14.22
CA ALA A 91 -4.14 -10.73 -13.59
C ALA A 91 -4.63 -11.79 -14.59
N VAL A 92 -5.58 -11.44 -15.45
CA VAL A 92 -6.09 -12.33 -16.52
C VAL A 92 -4.98 -12.71 -17.51
N GLU A 93 -4.13 -11.77 -17.87
CA GLU A 93 -2.97 -12.04 -18.75
C GLU A 93 -2.00 -13.03 -18.10
N LEU A 94 -1.65 -12.84 -16.83
CA LEU A 94 -0.78 -13.76 -16.08
C LEU A 94 -1.42 -15.14 -15.93
N TYR A 95 -2.72 -15.22 -15.68
CA TYR A 95 -3.47 -16.46 -15.57
C TYR A 95 -3.46 -17.25 -16.92
N LYS A 96 -3.79 -16.57 -18.02
CA LYS A 96 -3.78 -17.17 -19.37
C LYS A 96 -2.39 -17.60 -19.81
N ALA A 97 -1.34 -16.92 -19.36
CA ALA A 97 0.05 -17.30 -19.61
C ALA A 97 0.53 -18.45 -18.69
N GLY A 98 -0.31 -18.95 -17.79
CA GLY A 98 0.06 -20.03 -16.86
C GLY A 98 1.01 -19.59 -15.74
N LYS A 99 1.21 -18.28 -15.56
CA LYS A 99 2.11 -17.74 -14.54
C LYS A 99 1.52 -17.79 -13.12
N ILE A 100 0.19 -17.79 -13.03
CA ILE A 100 -0.57 -17.91 -11.78
C ILE A 100 -1.70 -18.93 -11.97
N LYS A 101 -2.19 -19.49 -10.86
CA LYS A 101 -3.26 -20.50 -10.86
C LYS A 101 -4.52 -20.05 -10.17
N LYS A 102 -4.39 -19.17 -9.17
CA LYS A 102 -5.53 -18.60 -8.42
C LYS A 102 -5.36 -17.11 -8.23
N ILE A 103 -6.48 -16.41 -8.18
CA ILE A 103 -6.51 -14.95 -8.06
C ILE A 103 -7.41 -14.57 -6.89
N ILE A 104 -6.85 -13.89 -5.89
CA ILE A 104 -7.62 -13.25 -4.83
C ILE A 104 -8.00 -11.86 -5.33
N MET A 105 -9.30 -11.58 -5.40
CA MET A 105 -9.89 -10.29 -5.71
C MET A 105 -10.23 -9.59 -4.40
N SER A 106 -9.33 -8.71 -3.94
CA SER A 106 -9.44 -8.05 -2.65
C SER A 106 -9.90 -6.61 -2.81
N GLY A 107 -11.03 -6.28 -2.23
CA GLY A 107 -11.64 -4.95 -2.35
C GLY A 107 -12.62 -4.63 -1.23
N ASP A 108 -13.25 -3.49 -1.32
CA ASP A 108 -14.19 -2.99 -0.33
C ASP A 108 -15.62 -3.51 -0.61
N ASN A 109 -16.32 -3.85 0.47
CA ASN A 109 -17.73 -4.22 0.50
C ASN A 109 -18.42 -3.63 1.76
N SER A 110 -18.00 -2.41 2.14
CA SER A 110 -18.48 -1.78 3.39
C SER A 110 -19.88 -1.18 3.26
N TYR A 111 -20.39 -0.96 2.05
CA TYR A 111 -21.68 -0.34 1.80
C TYR A 111 -22.64 -1.32 1.13
N GLN A 112 -23.94 -1.21 1.43
CA GLN A 112 -24.98 -2.15 0.99
C GLN A 112 -25.05 -2.33 -0.54
N ASP A 113 -24.78 -1.26 -1.30
CA ASP A 113 -24.86 -1.26 -2.77
C ASP A 113 -23.46 -1.24 -3.41
N TYR A 114 -22.40 -1.55 -2.67
CA TYR A 114 -21.03 -1.52 -3.15
C TYR A 114 -20.33 -2.84 -2.89
N ASN A 115 -20.06 -3.60 -3.94
CA ASN A 115 -19.39 -4.90 -3.83
C ASN A 115 -18.28 -5.01 -4.88
N GLU A 116 -17.14 -4.41 -4.57
CA GLU A 116 -15.99 -4.36 -5.48
C GLU A 116 -15.44 -5.76 -5.81
N PRO A 117 -15.21 -6.68 -4.85
CA PRO A 117 -14.71 -8.02 -5.15
C PRO A 117 -15.61 -8.81 -6.09
N GLN A 118 -16.94 -8.68 -5.95
CA GLN A 118 -17.87 -9.37 -6.84
C GLN A 118 -17.74 -8.86 -8.27
N VAL A 119 -17.70 -7.54 -8.47
CA VAL A 119 -17.53 -6.92 -9.78
C VAL A 119 -16.19 -7.34 -10.41
N MET A 120 -15.12 -7.39 -9.60
CA MET A 120 -13.80 -7.86 -10.05
C MET A 120 -13.86 -9.32 -10.54
N MET A 121 -14.53 -10.20 -9.79
CA MET A 121 -14.70 -11.61 -10.16
C MET A 121 -15.50 -11.77 -11.44
N ASP A 122 -16.63 -11.07 -11.56
CA ASP A 122 -17.52 -11.15 -12.74
C ASP A 122 -16.80 -10.64 -13.99
N TYR A 123 -16.03 -9.57 -13.85
CA TYR A 123 -15.20 -9.05 -14.93
C TYR A 123 -14.11 -10.06 -15.35
N ALA A 124 -13.38 -10.64 -14.41
CA ALA A 124 -12.36 -11.65 -14.71
C ALA A 124 -12.96 -12.91 -15.38
N ARG A 125 -14.15 -13.35 -14.92
CA ARG A 125 -14.90 -14.45 -15.55
C ARG A 125 -15.27 -14.13 -17.00
N SER A 126 -15.76 -12.93 -17.28
CA SER A 126 -16.08 -12.48 -18.64
C SER A 126 -14.87 -12.54 -19.57
N LYS A 127 -13.65 -12.44 -19.03
CA LYS A 127 -12.38 -12.56 -19.74
C LYS A 127 -11.85 -14.00 -19.80
N GLY A 128 -12.57 -15.00 -19.27
CA GLY A 128 -12.26 -16.42 -19.40
C GLY A 128 -11.48 -17.02 -18.21
N VAL A 129 -11.43 -16.39 -17.06
CA VAL A 129 -10.91 -17.00 -15.83
C VAL A 129 -11.98 -17.91 -15.21
N SER A 130 -11.60 -19.11 -14.81
CA SER A 130 -12.49 -20.05 -14.14
C SER A 130 -12.94 -19.52 -12.79
N LEU A 131 -14.24 -19.66 -12.47
CA LEU A 131 -14.76 -19.28 -11.15
C LEU A 131 -14.06 -20.03 -10.00
N PHE A 132 -13.65 -21.28 -10.23
CA PHE A 132 -12.93 -22.09 -9.24
C PHE A 132 -11.54 -21.56 -8.91
N ASP A 133 -10.97 -20.69 -9.77
CA ASP A 133 -9.66 -20.10 -9.62
C ASP A 133 -9.73 -18.63 -9.12
N LEU A 134 -10.95 -18.11 -8.88
CA LEU A 134 -11.21 -16.80 -8.31
C LEU A 134 -11.61 -16.92 -6.85
N VAL A 135 -11.04 -16.08 -6.01
CA VAL A 135 -11.34 -15.98 -4.58
C VAL A 135 -11.70 -14.55 -4.24
N ALA A 136 -12.90 -14.31 -3.70
CA ALA A 136 -13.29 -12.98 -3.26
C ALA A 136 -12.79 -12.70 -1.83
N ASP A 137 -12.16 -11.55 -1.65
CA ASP A 137 -11.87 -10.98 -0.35
C ASP A 137 -12.71 -9.71 -0.16
N PHE A 138 -13.81 -9.83 0.57
CA PHE A 138 -14.81 -8.77 0.75
C PHE A 138 -14.46 -7.74 1.83
N ALA A 139 -13.29 -7.85 2.45
CA ALA A 139 -12.88 -6.95 3.51
C ALA A 139 -11.46 -6.36 3.31
N GLY A 140 -10.98 -6.34 2.08
CA GLY A 140 -9.72 -5.71 1.70
C GLY A 140 -9.86 -4.19 1.51
N ARG A 141 -10.27 -3.47 2.55
CA ARG A 141 -10.54 -2.03 2.50
C ARG A 141 -9.27 -1.18 2.40
N ARG A 142 -8.18 -1.63 3.02
CA ARG A 142 -6.84 -1.01 3.02
C ARG A 142 -5.82 -2.04 2.55
N THR A 143 -4.66 -1.57 2.14
CA THR A 143 -3.53 -2.47 1.79
C THR A 143 -3.13 -3.37 2.95
N TYR A 144 -3.15 -2.84 4.17
CA TYR A 144 -2.91 -3.62 5.38
C TYR A 144 -3.92 -4.76 5.53
N ASP A 145 -5.23 -4.47 5.41
CA ASP A 145 -6.29 -5.46 5.53
C ASP A 145 -6.13 -6.57 4.49
N THR A 146 -5.89 -6.20 3.21
CA THR A 146 -5.65 -7.16 2.13
C THR A 146 -4.49 -8.10 2.46
N CYS A 147 -3.33 -7.57 2.87
CA CYS A 147 -2.15 -8.38 3.20
C CYS A 147 -2.38 -9.23 4.46
N TYR A 148 -2.96 -8.65 5.50
CA TYR A 148 -3.27 -9.37 6.74
C TYR A 148 -4.22 -10.54 6.47
N ARG A 149 -5.30 -10.30 5.75
CA ARG A 149 -6.30 -11.32 5.41
C ARG A 149 -5.74 -12.36 4.44
N ALA A 150 -4.92 -11.96 3.47
CA ALA A 150 -4.22 -12.91 2.62
C ALA A 150 -3.39 -13.90 3.43
N LYS A 151 -2.68 -13.43 4.46
CA LYS A 151 -1.87 -14.28 5.34
C LYS A 151 -2.72 -15.16 6.26
N TYR A 152 -3.63 -14.54 7.02
CA TYR A 152 -4.26 -15.20 8.16
C TYR A 152 -5.63 -15.83 7.84
N ILE A 153 -6.33 -15.36 6.80
CA ILE A 153 -7.61 -15.93 6.37
C ILE A 153 -7.41 -16.91 5.20
N PHE A 154 -6.63 -16.52 4.19
CA PHE A 154 -6.43 -17.34 2.99
C PHE A 154 -5.15 -18.18 3.02
N GLY A 155 -4.36 -18.13 4.08
CA GLY A 155 -3.16 -18.95 4.25
C GLY A 155 -2.07 -18.72 3.20
N VAL A 156 -1.99 -17.52 2.63
CA VAL A 156 -1.05 -17.19 1.56
C VAL A 156 0.36 -17.01 2.14
N GLU A 157 1.29 -17.80 1.64
CA GLU A 157 2.71 -17.67 1.98
C GLU A 157 3.51 -16.97 0.88
N LYS A 158 3.11 -17.18 -0.39
CA LYS A 158 3.75 -16.57 -1.56
C LYS A 158 2.71 -16.06 -2.54
N ALA A 159 2.89 -14.84 -3.06
CA ALA A 159 1.97 -14.25 -4.03
C ALA A 159 2.65 -13.30 -5.02
N VAL A 160 2.01 -13.15 -6.19
CA VAL A 160 2.21 -11.98 -7.06
C VAL A 160 1.22 -10.89 -6.64
N LEU A 161 1.71 -9.71 -6.34
CA LEU A 161 0.87 -8.53 -6.10
C LEU A 161 0.67 -7.79 -7.42
N ILE A 162 -0.59 -7.52 -7.76
CA ILE A 162 -0.96 -6.88 -9.04
C ILE A 162 -1.63 -5.56 -8.74
N THR A 163 -0.97 -4.47 -9.07
CA THR A 163 -1.44 -3.10 -8.92
C THR A 163 -0.61 -2.14 -9.78
N GLN A 164 -0.95 -0.85 -9.80
CA GLN A 164 -0.17 0.17 -10.49
C GLN A 164 1.19 0.41 -9.82
N ASP A 165 2.14 0.89 -10.60
CA ASP A 165 3.51 1.18 -10.19
C ASP A 165 3.57 2.09 -8.95
N PHE A 166 2.78 3.18 -8.94
CA PHE A 166 2.72 4.11 -7.80
C PHE A 166 2.32 3.47 -6.47
N HIS A 167 1.58 2.36 -6.49
CA HIS A 167 1.09 1.63 -5.31
C HIS A 167 1.95 0.41 -4.96
N LEU A 168 2.68 -0.13 -5.94
CA LEU A 168 3.29 -1.46 -5.85
C LEU A 168 4.35 -1.55 -4.75
N THR A 169 5.21 -0.53 -4.62
CA THR A 169 6.22 -0.47 -3.55
C THR A 169 5.60 -0.57 -2.16
N ARG A 170 4.50 0.14 -1.89
CA ARG A 170 3.79 0.07 -0.61
C ARG A 170 3.11 -1.28 -0.39
N ALA A 171 2.49 -1.84 -1.43
CA ALA A 171 1.85 -3.15 -1.34
C ALA A 171 2.89 -4.25 -1.03
N LEU A 172 4.02 -4.27 -1.73
CA LEU A 172 5.14 -5.19 -1.48
C LEU A 172 5.67 -5.04 -0.06
N TYR A 173 5.93 -3.79 0.37
CA TYR A 173 6.39 -3.52 1.72
C TYR A 173 5.44 -4.05 2.78
N THR A 174 4.15 -3.75 2.65
CA THR A 174 3.13 -4.14 3.64
C THR A 174 2.99 -5.67 3.71
N CYS A 175 2.81 -6.34 2.56
CA CYS A 175 2.61 -7.79 2.55
C CYS A 175 3.86 -8.56 3.01
N ASN A 176 5.08 -8.13 2.61
CA ASN A 176 6.31 -8.75 3.08
C ASN A 176 6.51 -8.55 4.60
N SER A 177 6.20 -7.36 5.12
CA SER A 177 6.28 -7.09 6.56
C SER A 177 5.29 -7.94 7.38
N LEU A 178 4.17 -8.33 6.79
CA LEU A 178 3.19 -9.26 7.39
C LEU A 178 3.51 -10.75 7.14
N GLY A 179 4.68 -11.05 6.56
CA GLY A 179 5.19 -12.41 6.41
C GLY A 179 4.68 -13.17 5.18
N ILE A 180 4.32 -12.46 4.11
CA ILE A 180 4.04 -13.05 2.79
C ILE A 180 5.23 -12.79 1.88
N GLU A 181 5.84 -13.81 1.31
CA GLU A 181 6.86 -13.65 0.28
C GLU A 181 6.20 -13.18 -1.02
N THR A 182 6.48 -11.94 -1.45
CA THR A 182 5.79 -11.36 -2.59
C THR A 182 6.74 -10.88 -3.68
N ILE A 183 6.26 -10.93 -4.92
CA ILE A 183 6.80 -10.24 -6.08
C ILE A 183 5.72 -9.33 -6.66
N GLY A 184 6.11 -8.28 -7.38
CA GLY A 184 5.20 -7.30 -7.95
C GLY A 184 5.02 -7.45 -9.45
N TYR A 185 3.80 -7.22 -9.94
CA TYR A 185 3.52 -7.06 -11.36
C TYR A 185 2.80 -5.75 -11.62
N ILE A 186 3.40 -4.91 -12.47
CA ILE A 186 2.88 -3.58 -12.82
C ILE A 186 1.67 -3.73 -13.73
N ALA A 187 0.55 -3.17 -13.31
CA ALA A 187 -0.72 -3.27 -14.02
C ALA A 187 -1.00 -2.11 -14.97
N ASP A 188 -0.12 -1.10 -15.03
CA ASP A 188 -0.34 0.11 -15.84
C ASP A 188 -0.42 -0.23 -17.33
N LYS A 189 -1.56 0.06 -17.97
CA LYS A 189 -1.80 -0.13 -19.40
C LYS A 189 -2.05 1.20 -20.11
N ILE A 190 -2.48 2.22 -19.37
CA ILE A 190 -2.79 3.55 -19.86
C ILE A 190 -2.12 4.62 -18.99
N GLU A 191 -2.06 5.84 -19.49
CA GLU A 191 -1.71 7.00 -18.68
C GLU A 191 -2.95 7.49 -17.91
N TYR A 192 -2.86 7.56 -16.58
CA TYR A 192 -3.97 8.01 -15.75
C TYR A 192 -3.95 9.53 -15.58
N VAL A 193 -5.07 10.18 -15.81
CA VAL A 193 -5.21 11.65 -15.71
C VAL A 193 -4.78 12.17 -14.32
N ASP A 194 -5.09 11.40 -13.26
CA ASP A 194 -4.82 11.78 -11.88
C ASP A 194 -3.53 11.14 -11.30
N ILE A 195 -2.61 10.68 -12.13
CA ILE A 195 -1.40 9.95 -11.68
C ILE A 195 -0.62 10.71 -10.60
N THR A 196 -0.46 12.01 -10.76
CA THR A 196 0.23 12.87 -9.78
C THR A 196 -0.46 12.85 -8.42
N ARG A 197 -1.79 12.94 -8.39
CA ARG A 197 -2.59 12.87 -7.16
C ARG A 197 -2.47 11.50 -6.51
N TYR A 198 -2.52 10.43 -7.29
CA TYR A 198 -2.34 9.07 -6.80
C TYR A 198 -0.96 8.86 -6.17
N THR A 199 0.10 9.34 -6.82
CA THR A 199 1.48 9.25 -6.33
C THR A 199 1.65 9.99 -4.99
N TYR A 200 1.16 11.24 -4.87
CA TYR A 200 1.24 11.98 -3.59
C TYR A 200 0.43 11.32 -2.48
N ARG A 201 -0.75 10.81 -2.78
CA ARG A 201 -1.57 10.08 -1.80
C ARG A 201 -0.86 8.81 -1.34
N ASP A 202 -0.24 8.08 -2.25
CA ASP A 202 0.45 6.84 -1.93
C ASP A 202 1.73 7.07 -1.13
N LEU A 203 2.43 8.17 -1.38
CA LEU A 203 3.54 8.64 -0.56
C LEU A 203 3.15 8.75 0.93
N LEU A 204 2.05 9.44 1.21
CA LEU A 204 1.53 9.59 2.58
C LEU A 204 1.03 8.26 3.14
N ALA A 205 0.37 7.46 2.32
CA ALA A 205 -0.13 6.14 2.70
C ALA A 205 1.01 5.15 3.01
N THR A 206 2.19 5.31 2.41
CA THR A 206 3.38 4.49 2.74
C THR A 206 3.92 4.82 4.14
N LEU A 207 3.89 6.08 4.56
CA LEU A 207 4.25 6.47 5.92
C LEU A 207 3.25 5.92 6.94
N LEU A 208 1.96 5.95 6.61
CA LEU A 208 0.92 5.36 7.43
C LEU A 208 1.12 3.83 7.52
N ALA A 209 1.42 3.16 6.42
CA ALA A 209 1.69 1.72 6.43
C ALA A 209 2.87 1.34 7.35
N TYR A 210 3.93 2.18 7.40
CA TYR A 210 5.01 1.99 8.35
C TYR A 210 4.51 2.09 9.80
N TRP A 211 3.65 3.08 10.09
CA TRP A 211 3.05 3.25 11.42
C TRP A 211 2.18 2.05 11.80
N GLU A 212 1.29 1.63 10.91
CA GLU A 212 0.39 0.48 11.08
C GLU A 212 1.15 -0.85 11.31
N ILE A 213 2.32 -1.01 10.72
CA ILE A 213 3.10 -2.25 10.88
C ILE A 213 3.88 -2.28 12.19
N TYR A 214 4.49 -1.16 12.61
CA TYR A 214 5.48 -1.18 13.70
C TYR A 214 5.08 -0.43 14.97
N VAL A 215 4.09 0.45 14.91
CA VAL A 215 3.74 1.33 16.04
C VAL A 215 2.35 1.04 16.55
N ASP A 216 1.36 1.02 15.67
CA ASP A 216 -0.06 0.91 16.05
C ASP A 216 -0.81 0.07 15.00
N PRO A 217 -0.67 -1.26 15.06
CA PRO A 217 -1.37 -2.15 14.15
C PRO A 217 -2.89 -1.99 14.27
N PRO A 218 -3.62 -1.92 13.14
CA PRO A 218 -5.06 -1.80 13.15
C PRO A 218 -5.74 -2.95 13.90
N ASP A 219 -6.62 -2.63 14.82
CA ASP A 219 -7.44 -3.59 15.59
C ASP A 219 -8.81 -3.86 14.94
N ASP A 220 -9.16 -3.06 13.92
CA ASP A 220 -10.43 -3.12 13.19
C ASP A 220 -10.39 -4.00 11.93
N VAL A 221 -9.36 -4.83 11.75
CA VAL A 221 -9.30 -5.78 10.63
C VAL A 221 -10.42 -6.80 10.76
N ILE A 222 -11.27 -6.87 9.74
CA ILE A 222 -12.38 -7.84 9.72
C ILE A 222 -11.79 -9.24 9.55
N LEU A 223 -11.86 -10.01 10.59
CA LEU A 223 -11.49 -11.42 10.59
C LEU A 223 -12.67 -12.28 10.16
N GLY A 224 -12.39 -13.48 9.72
CA GLY A 224 -13.35 -14.52 9.41
C GLY A 224 -12.71 -15.89 9.64
N ASP A 225 -13.45 -16.95 9.39
CA ASP A 225 -12.89 -18.29 9.44
C ASP A 225 -11.81 -18.47 8.35
N PRO A 226 -10.74 -19.23 8.63
CA PRO A 226 -9.72 -19.53 7.63
C PRO A 226 -10.32 -20.24 6.42
N ILE A 227 -9.94 -19.79 5.24
CA ILE A 227 -10.41 -20.34 3.95
C ILE A 227 -9.20 -20.97 3.24
N THR A 228 -9.28 -22.26 2.99
CA THR A 228 -8.26 -22.96 2.19
C THR A 228 -8.48 -22.71 0.71
N ILE A 229 -7.47 -22.19 -0.01
CA ILE A 229 -7.52 -21.84 -1.43
C ILE A 229 -6.49 -22.61 -2.28
#